data_87906faffdf3b415e4576b50511f05ff
#
_entry.id   87906faffdf3b415e4576b50511f05ff
#
_cell.length_a   1.000
_cell.length_b   1.000
_cell.length_c   1.000
_cell.angle_alpha   90.00
_cell.angle_beta   90.00
_cell.angle_gamma   90.00
#
_symmetry.space_group_name_H-M   'P 1'
#
loop_
_entity.id
_entity.type
_entity.pdbx_description
1 polymer ?
#
loop_
_entity_poly.entity_id
_entity_poly.type
_entity_poly.pdbx_seq_one_letter_code
_entity_poly.pdbx_strand_id
1 'polypeptide(L)'
;MDKQLLNNFFEQLALKDTFQKKYIANWEEKYQGNELEDFCQLLSFYIDVEHKTMDEIIDGYMFINNMVKEEQYFFVTDGRYRYSKFSEVEDAVYGNAEYMSRYMLGLTISDYVWIQHMKMVRFFESKFLPQAGGEYLEIGPGYGQYTKRALKSGKFQKVLACDLSAESVRGCKAFLQYQEDLNGKETSWDILHMDFNDFEENRYFDTIVMGEVLEHVENPLQILSSIKKHLSENGRAFITTVINAPALDHIYLFSTIEEVKQLVYDAGLDIEDYVTYSAGDMAIEKAEAKKRTIDIALIVK
;
A
#
# COMPACT_ATOMS: atom_id res chain seq x y z
N MET A 1 -20.13 -12.86 -4.46
CA MET A 1 -18.74 -13.35 -4.63
C MET A 1 -18.69 -14.44 -5.67
N ASP A 2 -17.89 -14.30 -6.71
CA ASP A 2 -17.65 -15.33 -7.75
C ASP A 2 -16.47 -16.23 -7.32
N LYS A 3 -16.81 -17.34 -6.65
CA LYS A 3 -15.81 -18.30 -6.16
C LYS A 3 -15.05 -19.00 -7.31
N GLN A 4 -15.65 -19.11 -8.51
CA GLN A 4 -15.00 -19.71 -9.66
C GLN A 4 -13.87 -18.82 -10.19
N LEU A 5 -14.04 -17.50 -10.16
CA LEU A 5 -13.02 -16.52 -10.54
C LEU A 5 -11.78 -16.63 -9.63
N LEU A 6 -12.00 -16.69 -8.32
CA LEU A 6 -10.92 -16.86 -7.33
C LEU A 6 -10.20 -18.20 -7.49
N ASN A 7 -10.93 -19.29 -7.66
CA ASN A 7 -10.34 -20.60 -7.91
C ASN A 7 -9.44 -20.57 -9.15
N ASN A 8 -9.95 -20.00 -10.25
CA ASN A 8 -9.19 -19.87 -11.49
C ASN A 8 -7.89 -19.07 -11.29
N PHE A 9 -7.93 -17.94 -10.56
CA PHE A 9 -6.74 -17.16 -10.23
C PHE A 9 -5.71 -17.99 -9.46
N PHE A 10 -6.11 -18.63 -8.35
CA PHE A 10 -5.19 -19.38 -7.51
C PHE A 10 -4.67 -20.67 -8.17
N GLU A 11 -5.48 -21.35 -8.96
CA GLU A 11 -5.05 -22.53 -9.74
C GLU A 11 -3.99 -22.13 -10.77
N GLN A 12 -4.22 -21.07 -11.54
CA GLN A 12 -3.25 -20.60 -12.52
C GLN A 12 -1.98 -20.08 -11.86
N LEU A 13 -2.08 -19.33 -10.77
CA LEU A 13 -0.92 -18.87 -10.01
C LEU A 13 -0.08 -20.05 -9.47
N ALA A 14 -0.73 -21.11 -8.99
CA ALA A 14 -0.06 -22.31 -8.51
C ALA A 14 0.77 -23.04 -9.59
N LEU A 15 0.46 -22.81 -10.87
CA LEU A 15 1.20 -23.37 -11.99
C LEU A 15 2.44 -22.57 -12.37
N LYS A 16 2.58 -21.31 -11.92
CA LYS A 16 3.70 -20.44 -12.30
C LYS A 16 5.03 -20.88 -11.68
N ASP A 17 5.07 -21.24 -10.40
CA ASP A 17 6.25 -21.84 -9.77
C ASP A 17 5.91 -22.66 -8.48
N THR A 18 6.89 -23.44 -8.01
CA THR A 18 6.72 -24.30 -6.82
C THR A 18 6.56 -23.48 -5.53
N PHE A 19 7.15 -22.30 -5.45
CA PHE A 19 7.02 -21.41 -4.30
C PHE A 19 5.57 -20.90 -4.22
N GLN A 20 5.04 -20.38 -5.32
CA GLN A 20 3.66 -19.88 -5.37
C GLN A 20 2.67 -20.98 -4.96
N LYS A 21 2.80 -22.17 -5.50
CA LYS A 21 1.96 -23.32 -5.13
C LYS A 21 1.95 -23.59 -3.62
N LYS A 22 3.09 -23.51 -2.95
CA LYS A 22 3.18 -23.71 -1.49
C LYS A 22 2.65 -22.50 -0.73
N TYR A 23 2.98 -21.30 -1.20
CA TYR A 23 2.62 -20.06 -0.53
C TYR A 23 1.11 -19.84 -0.46
N ILE A 24 0.40 -20.15 -1.56
CA ILE A 24 -1.06 -20.02 -1.63
C ILE A 24 -1.81 -21.29 -1.21
N ALA A 25 -1.13 -22.35 -0.76
CA ALA A 25 -1.82 -23.53 -0.26
C ALA A 25 -2.80 -23.16 0.86
N ASN A 26 -4.01 -23.74 0.81
CA ASN A 26 -5.11 -23.42 1.73
C ASN A 26 -5.46 -21.92 1.74
N TRP A 27 -5.44 -21.28 0.58
CA TRP A 27 -5.67 -19.83 0.46
C TRP A 27 -6.98 -19.37 1.11
N GLU A 28 -8.05 -20.17 1.05
CA GLU A 28 -9.34 -19.83 1.65
C GLU A 28 -9.23 -19.56 3.17
N GLU A 29 -8.37 -20.28 3.88
CA GLU A 29 -8.18 -20.15 5.33
C GLU A 29 -7.45 -18.88 5.75
N LYS A 30 -6.78 -18.20 4.80
CA LYS A 30 -5.98 -17.01 5.08
C LYS A 30 -6.82 -15.74 5.11
N TYR A 31 -8.00 -15.76 4.49
CA TYR A 31 -8.87 -14.60 4.35
C TYR A 31 -9.90 -14.52 5.47
N GLN A 32 -10.29 -13.30 5.82
CA GLN A 32 -11.26 -13.00 6.87
C GLN A 32 -12.33 -12.02 6.35
N GLY A 33 -13.52 -12.08 6.94
CA GLY A 33 -14.60 -11.14 6.62
C GLY A 33 -14.89 -11.06 5.12
N ASN A 34 -14.84 -9.86 4.57
CA ASN A 34 -15.16 -9.57 3.17
C ASN A 34 -13.93 -9.57 2.23
N GLU A 35 -12.74 -9.95 2.70
CA GLU A 35 -11.50 -9.85 1.92
C GLU A 35 -11.56 -10.63 0.60
N LEU A 36 -12.18 -11.83 0.61
CA LEU A 36 -12.36 -12.60 -0.62
C LEU A 36 -13.32 -11.93 -1.60
N GLU A 37 -14.36 -11.29 -1.10
CA GLU A 37 -15.28 -10.52 -1.93
C GLU A 37 -14.61 -9.29 -2.52
N ASP A 38 -13.85 -8.57 -1.71
CA ASP A 38 -13.05 -7.41 -2.14
C ASP A 38 -12.01 -7.82 -3.20
N PHE A 39 -11.37 -8.98 -3.04
CA PHE A 39 -10.43 -9.50 -4.04
C PHE A 39 -11.14 -9.91 -5.34
N CYS A 40 -12.29 -10.57 -5.22
CA CYS A 40 -13.11 -10.92 -6.38
C CYS A 40 -13.54 -9.66 -7.17
N GLN A 41 -13.96 -8.60 -6.49
CA GLN A 41 -14.32 -7.32 -7.12
C GLN A 41 -13.11 -6.68 -7.82
N LEU A 42 -11.92 -6.76 -7.24
CA LEU A 42 -10.69 -6.28 -7.86
C LEU A 42 -10.35 -7.07 -9.15
N LEU A 43 -10.44 -8.40 -9.11
CA LEU A 43 -10.21 -9.22 -10.29
C LEU A 43 -11.24 -8.92 -11.39
N SER A 44 -12.52 -8.77 -11.02
CA SER A 44 -13.58 -8.37 -11.95
C SER A 44 -13.32 -6.98 -12.55
N PHE A 45 -12.86 -6.02 -11.75
CA PHE A 45 -12.47 -4.70 -12.25
C PHE A 45 -11.39 -4.80 -13.35
N TYR A 46 -10.34 -5.57 -13.10
CA TYR A 46 -9.29 -5.75 -14.11
C TYR A 46 -9.78 -6.41 -15.38
N ILE A 47 -10.70 -7.36 -15.27
CA ILE A 47 -11.26 -8.07 -16.44
C ILE A 47 -12.26 -7.19 -17.18
N ASP A 48 -13.22 -6.59 -16.48
CA ASP A 48 -14.38 -5.94 -17.08
C ASP A 48 -14.08 -4.50 -17.50
N VAL A 49 -13.25 -3.77 -16.74
CA VAL A 49 -12.95 -2.36 -16.96
C VAL A 49 -11.60 -2.14 -17.62
N GLU A 50 -10.54 -2.77 -17.07
CA GLU A 50 -9.18 -2.65 -17.61
C GLU A 50 -8.91 -3.64 -18.76
N HIS A 51 -9.88 -4.50 -19.10
CA HIS A 51 -9.83 -5.50 -20.19
C HIS A 51 -8.63 -6.43 -20.15
N LYS A 52 -8.19 -6.78 -18.94
CA LYS A 52 -7.08 -7.71 -18.72
C LYS A 52 -7.55 -9.15 -18.72
N THR A 53 -6.79 -10.02 -19.35
CA THR A 53 -6.94 -11.46 -19.19
C THR A 53 -6.43 -11.94 -17.85
N MET A 54 -6.89 -13.08 -17.37
CA MET A 54 -6.39 -13.69 -16.13
C MET A 54 -4.87 -13.94 -16.17
N ASP A 55 -4.34 -14.32 -17.31
CA ASP A 55 -2.90 -14.55 -17.49
C ASP A 55 -2.10 -13.23 -17.34
N GLU A 56 -2.56 -12.11 -17.89
CA GLU A 56 -1.94 -10.79 -17.71
C GLU A 56 -1.98 -10.33 -16.25
N ILE A 57 -3.08 -10.61 -15.53
CA ILE A 57 -3.20 -10.28 -14.09
C ILE A 57 -2.16 -11.07 -13.29
N ILE A 58 -2.04 -12.36 -13.54
CA ILE A 58 -1.06 -13.22 -12.87
C ILE A 58 0.37 -12.84 -13.25
N ASP A 59 0.63 -12.50 -14.50
CA ASP A 59 1.95 -12.05 -14.95
C ASP A 59 2.36 -10.72 -14.34
N GLY A 60 1.41 -9.80 -14.09
CA GLY A 60 1.66 -8.58 -13.31
C GLY A 60 2.09 -8.90 -11.87
N TYR A 61 1.38 -9.79 -11.19
CA TYR A 61 1.77 -10.24 -9.85
C TYR A 61 3.13 -10.96 -9.84
N MET A 62 3.39 -11.82 -10.81
CA MET A 62 4.68 -12.51 -10.95
C MET A 62 5.82 -11.53 -11.26
N PHE A 63 5.54 -10.46 -12.00
CA PHE A 63 6.50 -9.39 -12.27
C PHE A 63 7.01 -8.75 -10.96
N ILE A 64 6.11 -8.36 -10.04
CA ILE A 64 6.49 -7.84 -8.72
C ILE A 64 7.30 -8.87 -7.93
N ASN A 65 6.86 -10.12 -7.88
CA ASN A 65 7.60 -11.16 -7.15
C ASN A 65 9.02 -11.36 -7.68
N ASN A 66 9.22 -11.29 -8.99
CA ASN A 66 10.54 -11.44 -9.60
C ASN A 66 11.39 -10.22 -9.34
N MET A 67 10.85 -9.00 -9.47
CA MET A 67 11.54 -7.76 -9.14
C MET A 67 12.02 -7.76 -7.69
N VAL A 68 11.15 -8.10 -6.72
CA VAL A 68 11.53 -8.20 -5.30
C VAL A 68 12.62 -9.25 -5.07
N LYS A 69 12.59 -10.40 -5.77
CA LYS A 69 13.66 -11.41 -5.67
C LYS A 69 15.00 -10.88 -6.18
N GLU A 70 15.00 -10.15 -7.28
CA GLU A 70 16.22 -9.56 -7.88
C GLU A 70 16.79 -8.46 -6.96
N GLU A 71 15.95 -7.58 -6.45
CA GLU A 71 16.37 -6.52 -5.53
C GLU A 71 16.81 -7.10 -4.17
N GLN A 72 16.18 -8.18 -3.69
CA GLN A 72 16.63 -8.89 -2.49
C GLN A 72 18.03 -9.50 -2.68
N TYR A 73 18.32 -10.04 -3.85
CA TYR A 73 19.64 -10.56 -4.16
C TYR A 73 20.69 -9.42 -4.16
N PHE A 74 20.38 -8.29 -4.80
CA PHE A 74 21.22 -7.10 -4.79
C PHE A 74 21.46 -6.60 -3.35
N PHE A 75 20.40 -6.46 -2.56
CA PHE A 75 20.48 -5.99 -1.17
C PHE A 75 21.35 -6.87 -0.28
N VAL A 76 21.24 -8.19 -0.40
CA VAL A 76 22.07 -9.13 0.38
C VAL A 76 23.55 -9.01 -0.02
N THR A 77 23.85 -8.73 -1.28
CA THR A 77 25.21 -8.64 -1.81
C THR A 77 25.87 -7.30 -1.50
N ASP A 78 25.13 -6.18 -1.68
CA ASP A 78 25.67 -4.82 -1.62
C ASP A 78 25.33 -4.10 -0.30
N GLY A 79 24.37 -4.59 0.48
CA GLY A 79 23.97 -4.03 1.79
C GLY A 79 23.19 -2.71 1.71
N ARG A 80 22.70 -2.34 0.52
CA ARG A 80 21.97 -1.10 0.24
C ARG A 80 20.89 -1.33 -0.81
N TYR A 81 19.95 -0.39 -0.96
CA TYR A 81 19.05 -0.36 -2.09
C TYR A 81 19.79 0.06 -3.37
N ARG A 82 19.23 -0.26 -4.53
CA ARG A 82 19.85 0.02 -5.83
C ARG A 82 19.98 1.51 -6.08
N TYR A 83 18.94 2.23 -5.79
CA TYR A 83 18.83 3.69 -5.95
C TYR A 83 18.72 4.37 -4.58
N SER A 84 19.02 5.67 -4.55
CA SER A 84 18.94 6.52 -3.36
C SER A 84 18.41 7.91 -3.65
N LYS A 85 18.03 8.17 -4.90
CA LYS A 85 17.48 9.44 -5.36
C LYS A 85 16.24 9.22 -6.19
N PHE A 86 15.26 10.08 -6.02
CA PHE A 86 14.01 10.03 -6.77
C PHE A 86 14.26 10.15 -8.29
N SER A 87 15.19 11.02 -8.72
CA SER A 87 15.53 11.19 -10.14
C SER A 87 16.06 9.92 -10.82
N GLU A 88 16.69 9.01 -10.07
CA GLU A 88 17.16 7.72 -10.61
C GLU A 88 15.99 6.75 -10.84
N VAL A 89 15.00 6.81 -9.96
CA VAL A 89 13.80 5.97 -10.03
C VAL A 89 12.78 6.56 -11.01
N GLU A 90 12.68 7.88 -11.12
CA GLU A 90 11.79 8.56 -12.05
C GLU A 90 11.99 8.05 -13.48
N ASP A 91 13.24 8.01 -13.95
CA ASP A 91 13.55 7.51 -15.29
C ASP A 91 13.34 5.99 -15.43
N ALA A 92 13.70 5.22 -14.40
CA ALA A 92 13.71 3.75 -14.47
C ALA A 92 12.32 3.13 -14.29
N VAL A 93 11.45 3.75 -13.49
CA VAL A 93 10.16 3.22 -13.05
C VAL A 93 9.02 4.14 -13.49
N TYR A 94 8.91 5.33 -12.93
CA TYR A 94 7.74 6.20 -13.08
C TYR A 94 7.59 6.79 -14.49
N GLY A 95 8.68 7.04 -15.19
CA GLY A 95 8.69 7.51 -16.58
C GLY A 95 8.39 6.42 -17.61
N ASN A 96 8.35 5.15 -17.21
CA ASN A 96 8.07 4.02 -18.09
C ASN A 96 6.63 3.54 -17.91
N ALA A 97 5.72 3.98 -18.79
CA ALA A 97 4.29 3.67 -18.67
C ALA A 97 3.99 2.15 -18.72
N GLU A 98 4.71 1.35 -19.52
CA GLU A 98 4.53 -0.10 -19.57
C GLU A 98 4.98 -0.76 -18.26
N TYR A 99 6.14 -0.35 -17.73
CA TYR A 99 6.63 -0.82 -16.45
C TYR A 99 5.62 -0.48 -15.35
N MET A 100 5.20 0.80 -15.26
CA MET A 100 4.24 1.27 -14.25
C MET A 100 2.91 0.55 -14.31
N SER A 101 2.37 0.30 -15.49
CA SER A 101 1.11 -0.46 -15.64
C SER A 101 1.23 -1.87 -15.06
N ARG A 102 2.32 -2.58 -15.32
CA ARG A 102 2.57 -3.93 -14.76
C ARG A 102 2.88 -3.88 -13.28
N TYR A 103 3.66 -2.88 -12.86
CA TYR A 103 4.01 -2.66 -11.46
C TYR A 103 2.76 -2.41 -10.62
N MET A 104 1.93 -1.45 -10.99
CA MET A 104 0.70 -1.12 -10.27
C MET A 104 -0.29 -2.30 -10.22
N LEU A 105 -0.43 -3.04 -11.32
CA LEU A 105 -1.25 -4.25 -11.35
C LEU A 105 -0.74 -5.28 -10.34
N GLY A 106 0.55 -5.59 -10.36
CA GLY A 106 1.16 -6.56 -9.47
C GLY A 106 1.11 -6.14 -8.00
N LEU A 107 1.37 -4.86 -7.72
CA LEU A 107 1.29 -4.30 -6.38
C LEU A 107 -0.13 -4.42 -5.80
N THR A 108 -1.14 -4.06 -6.58
CA THR A 108 -2.54 -4.16 -6.17
C THR A 108 -2.96 -5.60 -5.87
N ILE A 109 -2.50 -6.58 -6.67
CA ILE A 109 -2.75 -8.00 -6.41
C ILE A 109 -2.02 -8.45 -5.15
N SER A 110 -0.80 -7.93 -4.87
CA SER A 110 -0.04 -8.29 -3.67
C SER A 110 -0.78 -7.92 -2.38
N ASP A 111 -1.61 -6.89 -2.37
CA ASP A 111 -2.46 -6.49 -1.22
C ASP A 111 -3.43 -7.60 -0.78
N TYR A 112 -3.76 -8.51 -1.69
CA TYR A 112 -4.65 -9.65 -1.40
C TYR A 112 -3.93 -11.00 -1.36
N VAL A 113 -2.68 -11.08 -1.80
CA VAL A 113 -1.93 -12.34 -1.81
C VAL A 113 -0.88 -12.38 -0.71
N TRP A 114 -0.18 -11.27 -0.43
CA TRP A 114 0.79 -11.23 0.64
C TRP A 114 0.13 -11.04 2.00
N ILE A 115 0.32 -12.03 2.87
CA ILE A 115 -0.38 -12.08 4.17
C ILE A 115 -0.07 -10.88 5.07
N GLN A 116 1.14 -10.32 5.02
CA GLN A 116 1.51 -9.15 5.79
C GLN A 116 0.72 -7.91 5.33
N HIS A 117 0.54 -7.68 4.02
CA HIS A 117 -0.29 -6.58 3.51
C HIS A 117 -1.74 -6.70 3.99
N MET A 118 -2.31 -7.90 3.93
CA MET A 118 -3.66 -8.15 4.46
C MET A 118 -3.74 -7.84 5.97
N LYS A 119 -2.72 -8.23 6.74
CA LYS A 119 -2.66 -7.94 8.18
C LYS A 119 -2.57 -6.44 8.47
N MET A 120 -1.86 -5.66 7.64
CA MET A 120 -1.81 -4.20 7.74
C MET A 120 -3.21 -3.58 7.53
N VAL A 121 -3.92 -4.04 6.50
CA VAL A 121 -5.29 -3.61 6.23
C VAL A 121 -6.23 -3.98 7.37
N ARG A 122 -6.12 -5.18 7.95
CA ARG A 122 -6.92 -5.59 9.13
C ARG A 122 -6.65 -4.70 10.34
N PHE A 123 -5.39 -4.29 10.54
CA PHE A 123 -5.05 -3.35 11.62
C PHE A 123 -5.68 -1.98 11.37
N PHE A 124 -5.63 -1.47 10.13
CA PHE A 124 -6.33 -0.26 9.74
C PHE A 124 -7.84 -0.35 10.05
N GLU A 125 -8.52 -1.39 9.56
CA GLU A 125 -9.97 -1.57 9.73
C GLU A 125 -10.39 -1.78 11.20
N SER A 126 -9.59 -2.51 11.98
CA SER A 126 -9.97 -2.88 13.35
C SER A 126 -9.53 -1.86 14.41
N LYS A 127 -8.45 -1.10 14.18
CA LYS A 127 -7.86 -0.21 15.18
C LYS A 127 -7.97 1.26 14.81
N PHE A 128 -7.65 1.63 13.58
CA PHE A 128 -7.62 3.02 13.16
C PHE A 128 -8.99 3.53 12.69
N LEU A 129 -9.59 2.88 11.71
CA LEU A 129 -10.85 3.31 11.09
C LEU A 129 -12.01 3.48 12.07
N PRO A 130 -12.19 2.67 13.13
CA PRO A 130 -13.24 2.89 14.13
C PRO A 130 -13.14 4.22 14.88
N GLN A 131 -11.92 4.76 15.02
CA GLN A 131 -11.63 6.01 15.72
C GLN A 131 -11.45 7.21 14.77
N ALA A 132 -11.39 6.97 13.47
CA ALA A 132 -11.25 7.98 12.43
C ALA A 132 -12.58 8.70 12.15
N GLY A 133 -12.51 9.93 11.64
CA GLY A 133 -13.67 10.75 11.24
C GLY A 133 -13.22 12.12 10.74
N GLY A 134 -14.18 13.01 10.48
CA GLY A 134 -13.93 14.39 10.04
C GLY A 134 -13.43 14.50 8.60
N GLU A 135 -12.50 15.42 8.37
CA GLU A 135 -11.85 15.64 7.07
C GLU A 135 -10.77 14.59 6.83
N TYR A 136 -10.90 13.83 5.73
CA TYR A 136 -10.00 12.73 5.38
C TYR A 136 -9.06 13.11 4.24
N LEU A 137 -7.79 12.76 4.38
CA LEU A 137 -6.78 12.80 3.31
C LEU A 137 -6.00 11.48 3.26
N GLU A 138 -5.81 10.93 2.06
CA GLU A 138 -4.83 9.87 1.79
C GLU A 138 -3.70 10.39 0.90
N ILE A 139 -2.45 10.13 1.32
CA ILE A 139 -1.24 10.50 0.60
C ILE A 139 -0.71 9.24 -0.09
N GLY A 140 -0.56 9.27 -1.41
CA GLY A 140 -0.13 8.10 -2.18
C GLY A 140 -1.13 6.94 -2.13
N PRO A 141 -2.41 7.13 -2.56
CA PRO A 141 -3.44 6.10 -2.44
C PRO A 141 -3.16 4.86 -3.29
N GLY A 142 -2.23 4.93 -4.24
CA GLY A 142 -2.01 3.87 -5.21
C GLY A 142 -3.33 3.50 -5.91
N TYR A 143 -3.82 2.31 -5.64
CA TYR A 143 -5.11 1.83 -6.16
C TYR A 143 -6.32 2.14 -5.26
N GLY A 144 -6.10 2.86 -4.16
CA GLY A 144 -7.16 3.26 -3.23
C GLY A 144 -7.56 2.18 -2.23
N GLN A 145 -6.61 1.39 -1.77
CA GLN A 145 -6.87 0.30 -0.82
C GLN A 145 -7.47 0.82 0.51
N TYR A 146 -6.93 1.89 1.06
CA TYR A 146 -7.47 2.54 2.27
C TYR A 146 -8.61 3.50 1.92
N THR A 147 -8.51 4.26 0.81
CA THR A 147 -9.57 5.15 0.31
C THR A 147 -10.91 4.41 0.17
N LYS A 148 -10.92 3.23 -0.46
CA LYS A 148 -12.11 2.39 -0.61
C LYS A 148 -12.76 2.06 0.74
N ARG A 149 -11.95 1.74 1.74
CA ARG A 149 -12.43 1.40 3.09
C ARG A 149 -12.95 2.62 3.83
N ALA A 150 -12.31 3.76 3.67
CA ALA A 150 -12.79 5.03 4.19
C ALA A 150 -14.18 5.36 3.61
N LEU A 151 -14.36 5.25 2.30
CA LEU A 151 -15.64 5.45 1.62
C LEU A 151 -16.71 4.49 2.15
N LYS A 152 -16.42 3.19 2.17
CA LYS A 152 -17.35 2.14 2.64
C LYS A 152 -17.74 2.29 4.13
N SER A 153 -16.92 2.97 4.93
CA SER A 153 -17.20 3.17 6.36
C SER A 153 -18.36 4.12 6.63
N GLY A 154 -18.71 4.99 5.68
CA GLY A 154 -19.73 6.04 5.85
C GLY A 154 -19.40 7.11 6.91
N LYS A 155 -18.15 7.16 7.39
CA LYS A 155 -17.74 8.07 8.48
C LYS A 155 -17.32 9.46 8.01
N PHE A 156 -16.99 9.61 6.74
CA PHE A 156 -16.44 10.83 6.18
C PHE A 156 -17.47 11.50 5.26
N GLN A 157 -17.57 12.83 5.33
CA GLN A 157 -18.42 13.60 4.42
C GLN A 157 -17.77 13.70 3.02
N LYS A 158 -16.44 13.78 3.01
CA LYS A 158 -15.62 13.78 1.80
C LYS A 158 -14.34 13.01 2.06
N VAL A 159 -13.93 12.22 1.08
CA VAL A 159 -12.63 11.53 1.05
C VAL A 159 -11.78 12.19 -0.01
N LEU A 160 -10.63 12.71 0.38
CA LEU A 160 -9.65 13.32 -0.52
C LEU A 160 -8.40 12.43 -0.55
N ALA A 161 -7.79 12.29 -1.72
CA ALA A 161 -6.46 11.71 -1.83
C ALA A 161 -5.60 12.49 -2.82
N CYS A 162 -4.28 12.38 -2.71
CA CYS A 162 -3.34 12.96 -3.65
C CYS A 162 -2.20 12.01 -3.98
N ASP A 163 -1.75 12.04 -5.22
CA ASP A 163 -0.64 11.22 -5.71
C ASP A 163 0.18 12.00 -6.76
N LEU A 164 1.48 11.77 -6.77
CA LEU A 164 2.41 12.31 -7.76
C LEU A 164 2.31 11.60 -9.12
N SER A 165 1.86 10.34 -9.13
CA SER A 165 1.73 9.53 -10.33
C SER A 165 0.37 9.75 -11.00
N ALA A 166 0.39 10.28 -12.22
CA ALA A 166 -0.83 10.41 -13.03
C ALA A 166 -1.49 9.05 -13.29
N GLU A 167 -0.71 7.98 -13.40
CA GLU A 167 -1.23 6.61 -13.59
C GLU A 167 -1.93 6.08 -12.34
N SER A 168 -1.36 6.30 -11.15
CA SER A 168 -2.01 5.97 -9.86
C SER A 168 -3.33 6.73 -9.71
N VAL A 169 -3.33 8.04 -10.01
CA VAL A 169 -4.57 8.85 -9.99
C VAL A 169 -5.62 8.30 -10.95
N ARG A 170 -5.22 7.95 -12.19
CA ARG A 170 -6.13 7.37 -13.18
C ARG A 170 -6.72 6.05 -12.69
N GLY A 171 -5.86 5.13 -12.25
CA GLY A 171 -6.24 3.80 -11.80
C GLY A 171 -7.13 3.84 -10.55
N CYS A 172 -6.77 4.68 -9.57
CA CYS A 172 -7.57 4.89 -8.36
C CYS A 172 -8.97 5.42 -8.70
N LYS A 173 -9.07 6.46 -9.54
CA LYS A 173 -10.36 7.00 -9.98
C LYS A 173 -11.21 5.94 -10.70
N ALA A 174 -10.62 5.17 -11.61
CA ALA A 174 -11.33 4.12 -12.34
C ALA A 174 -11.86 3.03 -11.39
N PHE A 175 -11.03 2.60 -10.44
CA PHE A 175 -11.43 1.58 -9.46
C PHE A 175 -12.51 2.09 -8.50
N LEU A 176 -12.39 3.30 -7.98
CA LEU A 176 -13.40 3.88 -7.09
C LEU A 176 -14.74 4.11 -7.83
N GLN A 177 -14.70 4.53 -9.09
CA GLN A 177 -15.91 4.64 -9.90
C GLN A 177 -16.58 3.29 -10.10
N TYR A 178 -15.80 2.24 -10.41
CA TYR A 178 -16.32 0.88 -10.50
C TYR A 178 -16.97 0.41 -9.19
N GLN A 179 -16.37 0.72 -8.05
CA GLN A 179 -16.94 0.40 -6.73
C GLN A 179 -18.26 1.17 -6.48
N GLU A 180 -18.31 2.44 -6.90
CA GLU A 180 -19.51 3.27 -6.81
C GLU A 180 -20.66 2.72 -7.67
N ASP A 181 -20.34 2.28 -8.90
CA ASP A 181 -21.31 1.68 -9.82
C ASP A 181 -21.91 0.37 -9.28
N LEU A 182 -21.10 -0.41 -8.54
CA LEU A 182 -21.55 -1.64 -7.91
C LEU A 182 -22.39 -1.44 -6.63
N ASN A 183 -22.00 -0.47 -5.80
CA ASN A 183 -22.51 -0.35 -4.43
C ASN A 183 -23.38 0.92 -4.21
N GLY A 184 -23.43 1.81 -5.19
CA GLY A 184 -24.03 3.14 -5.10
C GLY A 184 -23.09 4.17 -4.47
N LYS A 185 -23.41 5.44 -4.68
CA LYS A 185 -22.62 6.56 -4.14
C LYS A 185 -23.06 6.91 -2.73
N GLU A 186 -22.20 6.67 -1.76
CA GLU A 186 -22.45 7.00 -0.37
C GLU A 186 -21.72 8.27 0.09
N THR A 187 -20.48 8.50 -0.39
CA THR A 187 -19.61 9.59 0.05
C THR A 187 -18.96 10.29 -1.15
N SER A 188 -18.81 11.61 -1.08
CA SER A 188 -18.07 12.37 -2.09
C SER A 188 -16.57 12.10 -1.98
N TRP A 189 -15.90 11.91 -3.12
CA TRP A 189 -14.46 11.71 -3.17
C TRP A 189 -13.81 12.49 -4.32
N ASP A 190 -12.52 12.78 -4.18
CA ASP A 190 -11.67 13.32 -5.23
C ASP A 190 -10.24 12.82 -5.06
N ILE A 191 -9.57 12.53 -6.18
CA ILE A 191 -8.17 12.11 -6.22
C ILE A 191 -7.40 13.15 -7.03
N LEU A 192 -6.46 13.82 -6.39
CA LEU A 192 -5.70 14.93 -6.97
C LEU A 192 -4.35 14.44 -7.50
N HIS A 193 -3.99 14.88 -8.70
CA HIS A 193 -2.62 14.70 -9.21
C HIS A 193 -1.78 15.88 -8.72
N MET A 194 -1.13 15.72 -7.59
CA MET A 194 -0.33 16.78 -6.95
C MET A 194 0.63 16.23 -5.91
N ASP A 195 1.68 16.99 -5.59
CA ASP A 195 2.50 16.75 -4.42
C ASP A 195 1.73 17.13 -3.14
N PHE A 196 1.81 16.28 -2.12
CA PHE A 196 1.22 16.58 -0.81
C PHE A 196 1.79 17.88 -0.21
N ASN A 197 3.06 18.19 -0.46
CA ASN A 197 3.70 19.41 0.04
C ASN A 197 3.14 20.71 -0.63
N ASP A 198 2.35 20.60 -1.69
CA ASP A 198 1.71 21.73 -2.36
C ASP A 198 0.35 22.11 -1.75
N PHE A 199 -0.13 21.41 -0.71
CA PHE A 199 -1.32 21.83 0.02
C PHE A 199 -1.09 23.17 0.72
N GLU A 200 -2.15 24.01 0.74
CA GLU A 200 -2.12 25.29 1.44
C GLU A 200 -1.82 25.11 2.94
N GLU A 201 -1.00 25.99 3.51
CA GLU A 201 -0.55 25.93 4.91
C GLU A 201 -1.69 25.87 5.95
N ASN A 202 -2.86 26.40 5.62
CA ASN A 202 -4.03 26.45 6.49
C ASN A 202 -5.03 25.31 6.24
N ARG A 203 -4.65 24.32 5.43
CA ARG A 203 -5.49 23.13 5.20
C ARG A 203 -5.19 22.07 6.26
N TYR A 204 -6.21 21.71 7.05
CA TYR A 204 -6.09 20.71 8.11
C TYR A 204 -7.02 19.53 7.86
N PHE A 205 -6.62 18.35 8.34
CA PHE A 205 -7.34 17.11 8.21
C PHE A 205 -7.42 16.41 9.58
N ASP A 206 -8.58 15.84 9.89
CA ASP A 206 -8.78 15.08 11.13
C ASP A 206 -8.24 13.66 11.01
N THR A 207 -8.19 13.16 9.79
CA THR A 207 -7.71 11.82 9.45
C THR A 207 -6.77 11.91 8.27
N ILE A 208 -5.50 11.52 8.47
CA ILE A 208 -4.52 11.38 7.38
C ILE A 208 -4.12 9.92 7.29
N VAL A 209 -4.04 9.39 6.07
CA VAL A 209 -3.54 8.05 5.77
C VAL A 209 -2.38 8.15 4.80
N MET A 210 -1.31 7.42 5.05
CA MET A 210 -0.16 7.31 4.17
C MET A 210 0.38 5.88 4.24
N GLY A 211 0.18 5.11 3.18
CA GLY A 211 0.60 3.73 3.10
C GLY A 211 1.74 3.53 2.12
N GLU A 212 2.87 2.96 2.59
CA GLU A 212 4.00 2.58 1.75
C GLU A 212 4.49 3.76 0.86
N VAL A 213 4.83 4.89 1.49
CA VAL A 213 5.33 6.10 0.83
C VAL A 213 6.70 6.51 1.39
N LEU A 214 6.97 6.28 2.68
CA LEU A 214 8.19 6.78 3.33
C LEU A 214 9.48 6.22 2.72
N GLU A 215 9.46 4.99 2.23
CA GLU A 215 10.57 4.33 1.56
C GLU A 215 10.86 4.86 0.15
N HIS A 216 9.91 5.60 -0.45
CA HIS A 216 10.01 6.17 -1.79
C HIS A 216 10.47 7.63 -1.81
N VAL A 217 10.72 8.24 -0.64
CA VAL A 217 11.13 9.65 -0.56
C VAL A 217 12.56 9.80 -0.07
N GLU A 218 13.28 10.81 -0.56
CA GLU A 218 14.67 11.09 -0.13
C GLU A 218 14.73 11.60 1.32
N ASN A 219 13.67 12.27 1.79
CA ASN A 219 13.61 12.85 3.13
C ASN A 219 12.30 12.51 3.84
N PRO A 220 12.20 11.31 4.46
CA PRO A 220 10.99 10.90 5.18
C PRO A 220 10.63 11.81 6.36
N LEU A 221 11.60 12.45 7.02
CA LEU A 221 11.34 13.41 8.10
C LEU A 221 10.53 14.62 7.60
N GLN A 222 10.82 15.09 6.40
CA GLN A 222 10.10 16.23 5.83
C GLN A 222 8.61 15.91 5.61
N ILE A 223 8.30 14.75 5.03
CA ILE A 223 6.90 14.38 4.77
C ILE A 223 6.13 14.11 6.08
N LEU A 224 6.77 13.48 7.07
CA LEU A 224 6.19 13.29 8.40
C LEU A 224 5.93 14.63 9.12
N SER A 225 6.86 15.59 9.00
CA SER A 225 6.68 16.94 9.52
C SER A 225 5.55 17.68 8.79
N SER A 226 5.39 17.46 7.50
CA SER A 226 4.25 17.99 6.74
C SER A 226 2.92 17.35 7.19
N ILE A 227 2.90 16.05 7.49
CA ILE A 227 1.72 15.39 8.08
C ILE A 227 1.37 16.06 9.41
N LYS A 228 2.34 16.26 10.33
CA LYS A 228 2.10 16.94 11.61
C LYS A 228 1.53 18.35 11.42
N LYS A 229 2.03 19.10 10.44
CA LYS A 229 1.57 20.45 10.14
C LYS A 229 0.11 20.49 9.63
N HIS A 230 -0.29 19.49 8.86
CA HIS A 230 -1.64 19.41 8.28
C HIS A 230 -2.63 18.60 9.11
N LEU A 231 -2.18 17.98 10.21
CA LEU A 231 -3.06 17.25 11.14
C LEU A 231 -3.77 18.26 12.05
N SER A 232 -5.10 18.13 12.20
CA SER A 232 -5.86 18.96 13.13
C SER A 232 -5.47 18.63 14.59
N GLU A 233 -5.79 19.49 15.54
CA GLU A 233 -5.37 19.40 16.96
C GLU A 233 -5.67 18.03 17.60
N ASN A 234 -6.81 17.42 17.23
CA ASN A 234 -7.22 16.09 17.70
C ASN A 234 -7.17 15.04 16.59
N GLY A 235 -6.52 15.36 15.49
CA GLY A 235 -6.42 14.47 14.33
C GLY A 235 -5.47 13.30 14.59
N ARG A 236 -5.65 12.26 13.76
CA ARG A 236 -4.81 11.06 13.78
C ARG A 236 -4.34 10.71 12.39
N ALA A 237 -3.13 10.19 12.29
CA ALA A 237 -2.66 9.64 11.04
C ALA A 237 -2.40 8.12 11.18
N PHE A 238 -2.66 7.41 10.08
CA PHE A 238 -2.27 6.02 9.88
C PHE A 238 -1.13 5.99 8.87
N ILE A 239 0.00 5.47 9.27
CA ILE A 239 1.22 5.48 8.46
C ILE A 239 1.74 4.05 8.38
N THR A 240 2.01 3.57 7.16
CA THR A 240 2.74 2.31 6.96
C THR A 240 4.02 2.53 6.19
N THR A 241 5.01 1.71 6.46
CA THR A 241 6.28 1.63 5.72
C THR A 241 6.94 0.28 5.96
N VAL A 242 8.05 0.05 5.28
CA VAL A 242 8.78 -1.22 5.33
C VAL A 242 10.23 -1.03 5.79
N ILE A 243 10.75 -2.05 6.43
CA ILE A 243 12.12 -2.13 6.96
C ILE A 243 12.84 -3.27 6.24
N ASN A 244 14.05 -3.04 5.74
CA ASN A 244 14.84 -4.03 5.00
C ASN A 244 14.06 -4.68 3.84
N ALA A 245 13.29 -3.90 3.13
CA ALA A 245 12.41 -4.35 2.03
C ALA A 245 12.91 -3.79 0.70
N PRO A 246 13.82 -4.46 0.00
CA PRO A 246 14.33 -3.98 -1.25
C PRO A 246 13.29 -4.09 -2.37
N ALA A 247 13.05 -2.99 -3.06
CA ALA A 247 12.31 -2.89 -4.31
C ALA A 247 13.02 -1.88 -5.22
N LEU A 248 12.69 -1.89 -6.50
CA LEU A 248 13.42 -1.06 -7.47
C LEU A 248 13.20 0.45 -7.23
N ASP A 249 12.05 0.81 -6.70
CA ASP A 249 11.63 2.19 -6.40
C ASP A 249 11.81 2.60 -4.93
N HIS A 250 12.34 1.71 -4.08
CA HIS A 250 12.71 2.06 -2.71
C HIS A 250 14.06 2.76 -2.70
N ILE A 251 14.09 3.99 -2.19
CA ILE A 251 15.29 4.83 -2.14
C ILE A 251 15.76 5.12 -0.71
N TYR A 252 14.88 5.02 0.29
CA TYR A 252 15.22 5.19 1.69
C TYR A 252 15.19 3.85 2.43
N LEU A 253 16.33 3.44 2.97
CA LEU A 253 16.47 2.17 3.70
C LEU A 253 16.25 2.40 5.19
N PHE A 254 15.10 2.00 5.69
CA PHE A 254 14.91 1.79 7.13
C PHE A 254 15.55 0.45 7.54
N SER A 255 16.41 0.48 8.54
CA SER A 255 17.17 -0.70 8.99
C SER A 255 16.59 -1.37 10.24
N THR A 256 15.87 -0.60 11.08
CA THR A 256 15.27 -1.08 12.32
C THR A 256 13.92 -0.45 12.59
N ILE A 257 13.11 -1.11 13.43
CA ILE A 257 11.83 -0.59 13.91
C ILE A 257 12.02 0.71 14.69
N GLU A 258 13.06 0.76 15.51
CA GLU A 258 13.34 1.95 16.33
C GLU A 258 13.75 3.17 15.47
N GLU A 259 14.41 2.96 14.34
CA GLU A 259 14.70 4.05 13.39
C GLU A 259 13.41 4.69 12.88
N VAL A 260 12.43 3.90 12.46
CA VAL A 260 11.11 4.39 12.01
C VAL A 260 10.41 5.16 13.14
N LYS A 261 10.36 4.59 14.34
CA LYS A 261 9.71 5.22 15.51
C LYS A 261 10.38 6.53 15.90
N GLN A 262 11.72 6.56 15.91
CA GLN A 262 12.47 7.78 16.24
C GLN A 262 12.18 8.88 15.22
N LEU A 263 12.11 8.54 13.92
CA LEU A 263 11.78 9.49 12.87
C LEU A 263 10.39 10.11 13.05
N VAL A 264 9.41 9.30 13.48
CA VAL A 264 8.05 9.78 13.82
C VAL A 264 8.10 10.78 14.98
N TYR A 265 8.85 10.47 16.05
CA TYR A 265 9.03 11.39 17.18
C TYR A 265 9.78 12.66 16.78
N ASP A 266 10.80 12.56 15.93
CA ASP A 266 11.57 13.73 15.44
C ASP A 266 10.71 14.66 14.59
N ALA A 267 9.67 14.12 13.94
CA ALA A 267 8.65 14.91 13.21
C ALA A 267 7.63 15.60 14.14
N GLY A 268 7.68 15.38 15.45
CA GLY A 268 6.75 15.93 16.44
C GLY A 268 5.42 15.15 16.51
N LEU A 269 5.38 13.94 16.03
CA LEU A 269 4.23 13.02 16.11
C LEU A 269 4.41 12.07 17.29
N ASP A 270 3.32 11.77 18.00
CA ASP A 270 3.28 10.79 19.08
C ASP A 270 2.67 9.48 18.58
N ILE A 271 3.32 8.36 18.86
CA ILE A 271 2.81 7.03 18.49
C ILE A 271 1.79 6.57 19.53
N GLU A 272 0.54 6.39 19.14
CA GLU A 272 -0.53 5.86 20.00
C GLU A 272 -0.56 4.32 20.00
N ASP A 273 -0.37 3.70 18.84
CA ASP A 273 -0.35 2.23 18.66
C ASP A 273 0.49 1.89 17.43
N TYR A 274 1.02 0.69 17.39
CA TYR A 274 1.71 0.18 16.20
C TYR A 274 1.71 -1.35 16.15
N VAL A 275 1.90 -1.89 14.96
CA VAL A 275 2.06 -3.31 14.73
C VAL A 275 3.15 -3.57 13.69
N THR A 276 3.80 -4.71 13.81
CA THR A 276 4.83 -5.16 12.88
C THR A 276 4.55 -6.59 12.41
N TYR A 277 4.80 -6.83 11.14
CA TYR A 277 4.68 -8.16 10.54
C TYR A 277 5.93 -8.45 9.71
N SER A 278 6.49 -9.64 9.86
CA SER A 278 7.62 -10.06 9.04
C SER A 278 7.16 -10.88 7.84
N ALA A 279 7.85 -10.75 6.73
CA ALA A 279 7.65 -11.64 5.60
C ALA A 279 7.88 -13.10 6.01
N GLY A 280 6.88 -13.97 5.74
CA GLY A 280 6.91 -15.38 6.07
C GLY A 280 6.72 -15.72 7.56
N ASP A 281 6.05 -14.84 8.32
CA ASP A 281 5.70 -15.03 9.74
C ASP A 281 6.90 -15.41 10.65
N MET A 282 8.07 -14.86 10.35
CA MET A 282 9.27 -15.00 11.20
C MET A 282 9.11 -14.15 12.49
N ALA A 283 9.68 -14.60 13.61
CA ALA A 283 9.76 -13.75 14.80
C ALA A 283 10.48 -12.43 14.48
N ILE A 284 9.94 -11.31 14.93
CA ILE A 284 10.38 -9.95 14.54
C ILE A 284 11.86 -9.73 14.84
N GLU A 285 12.32 -10.11 16.04
CA GLU A 285 13.74 -9.97 16.44
C GLU A 285 14.67 -10.77 15.51
N LYS A 286 14.20 -11.91 15.02
CA LYS A 286 14.96 -12.75 14.09
C LYS A 286 14.92 -12.16 12.67
N ALA A 287 13.81 -11.55 12.26
CA ALA A 287 13.68 -10.90 10.97
C ALA A 287 14.61 -9.68 10.90
N GLU A 288 14.60 -8.84 11.93
CA GLU A 288 15.48 -7.68 12.05
C GLU A 288 16.96 -8.08 12.05
N ALA A 289 17.36 -9.04 12.92
CA ALA A 289 18.73 -9.54 12.97
C ALA A 289 19.22 -10.15 11.65
N LYS A 290 18.32 -10.69 10.82
CA LYS A 290 18.61 -11.26 9.50
C LYS A 290 18.39 -10.29 8.35
N LYS A 291 18.08 -9.03 8.63
CA LYS A 291 17.72 -8.02 7.63
C LYS A 291 16.65 -8.53 6.64
N ARG A 292 15.60 -9.14 7.19
CA ARG A 292 14.43 -9.56 6.44
C ARG A 292 13.36 -8.49 6.49
N THR A 293 12.55 -8.43 5.46
CA THR A 293 11.45 -7.48 5.36
C THR A 293 10.53 -7.54 6.57
N ILE A 294 10.28 -6.38 7.17
CA ILE A 294 9.31 -6.15 8.22
C ILE A 294 8.43 -4.99 7.79
N ASP A 295 7.14 -5.22 7.76
CA ASP A 295 6.13 -4.18 7.53
C ASP A 295 5.74 -3.59 8.90
N ILE A 296 5.63 -2.28 8.98
CA ILE A 296 5.20 -1.57 10.18
C ILE A 296 4.01 -0.66 9.87
N ALA A 297 2.96 -0.72 10.70
CA ALA A 297 1.87 0.24 10.71
C ALA A 297 1.84 0.98 12.03
N LEU A 298 1.68 2.29 11.96
CA LEU A 298 1.62 3.19 13.13
C LEU A 298 0.31 3.99 13.10
N ILE A 299 -0.26 4.17 14.28
CA ILE A 299 -1.30 5.16 14.56
C ILE A 299 -0.64 6.28 15.33
N VAL A 300 -0.66 7.49 14.78
CA VAL A 300 0.04 8.65 15.35
C VAL A 300 -0.88 9.88 15.46
N LYS A 301 -0.48 10.84 16.29
CA LYS A 301 -1.16 12.12 16.52
C LYS A 301 -0.23 13.30 16.64
#